data_29872d1b03f39b72f1efce6cf9b38dd9
#
_entry.id   29872d1b03f39b72f1efce6cf9b38dd9
#
_cell.length_a   1.000
_cell.length_b   1.000
_cell.length_c   1.000
_cell.angle_alpha   90.00
_cell.angle_beta   90.00
_cell.angle_gamma   90.00
#
_symmetry.space_group_name_H-M   'P 1'
#
loop_
_entity.id
_entity.type
_entity.pdbx_description
1 polymer ?
#
loop_
_entity_poly.entity_id
_entity_poly.type
_entity_poly.pdbx_seq_one_letter_code
_entity_poly.pdbx_strand_id
1 'polypeptide(L)'
;GPVDAIFKCIKKLFPHDVKLSLYQVHAVTEGTDAQATVSVKIEENGKTTVGQAADTDTLVASANAYINSLNKMIIKRNKTAPEEQQNYETQKMKGI
;
A
#
# COMPACT_ATOMS: atom_id res chain seq x y z
N GLY A 1 -10.36 -16.93 0.42
CA GLY A 1 -9.48 -17.45 1.44
C GLY A 1 -9.15 -16.46 2.54
N PRO A 2 -8.23 -16.81 3.43
CA PRO A 2 -7.91 -15.94 4.57
C PRO A 2 -7.35 -14.57 4.17
N VAL A 3 -6.58 -14.49 3.10
CA VAL A 3 -6.05 -13.21 2.62
C VAL A 3 -7.18 -12.32 2.12
N ASP A 4 -8.11 -12.90 1.40
CA ASP A 4 -9.29 -12.18 0.90
C ASP A 4 -10.12 -11.62 2.06
N ALA A 5 -10.28 -12.40 3.11
CA ALA A 5 -11.01 -11.97 4.31
C ALA A 5 -10.31 -10.79 4.98
N ILE A 6 -8.99 -10.81 5.06
CA ILE A 6 -8.20 -9.71 5.63
C ILE A 6 -8.40 -8.44 4.81
N PHE A 7 -8.31 -8.54 3.48
CA PHE A 7 -8.49 -7.39 2.60
C PHE A 7 -9.90 -6.80 2.72
N LYS A 8 -10.91 -7.65 2.84
CA LYS A 8 -12.29 -7.20 3.07
C LYS A 8 -12.45 -6.48 4.39
N CYS A 9 -11.79 -6.96 5.45
CA CYS A 9 -11.81 -6.29 6.75
C CYS A 9 -11.18 -4.90 6.66
N ILE A 10 -10.04 -4.79 6.00
CA ILE A 10 -9.36 -3.50 5.82
C ILE A 10 -10.26 -2.55 5.04
N LYS A 11 -10.92 -3.04 4.00
CA LYS A 11 -11.84 -2.22 3.21
C LYS A 11 -13.01 -1.70 4.03
N LYS A 12 -13.51 -2.49 4.98
CA LYS A 12 -14.57 -2.04 5.90
C LYS A 12 -14.09 -0.95 6.84
N LEU A 13 -12.87 -1.10 7.36
CA LEU A 13 -12.31 -0.12 8.31
C LEU A 13 -11.91 1.18 7.62
N PHE A 14 -11.46 1.09 6.39
CA PHE A 14 -11.00 2.24 5.60
C PHE A 14 -11.66 2.20 4.23
N PRO A 15 -12.92 2.66 4.13
CA PRO A 15 -13.63 2.62 2.85
C PRO A 15 -12.85 3.32 1.74
N HIS A 16 -12.69 2.65 0.62
CA HIS A 16 -11.95 3.16 -0.52
C HIS A 16 -12.40 2.44 -1.79
N ASP A 17 -12.22 3.09 -2.94
CA ASP A 17 -12.59 2.57 -4.24
C ASP A 17 -11.38 2.09 -5.03
N VAL A 18 -10.52 1.31 -4.39
CA VAL A 18 -9.35 0.75 -5.05
C VAL A 18 -9.61 -0.67 -5.50
N LYS A 19 -8.96 -1.04 -6.59
CA LYS A 19 -8.97 -2.41 -7.09
C LYS A 19 -7.63 -3.05 -6.86
N LEU A 20 -7.65 -4.28 -6.39
CA LEU A 20 -6.44 -5.08 -6.28
C LEU A 20 -6.04 -5.55 -7.67
N SER A 21 -4.92 -5.08 -8.18
CA SER A 21 -4.47 -5.48 -9.51
C SER A 21 -3.36 -6.52 -9.51
N LEU A 22 -2.65 -6.67 -8.38
CA LEU A 22 -1.62 -7.70 -8.27
C LEU A 22 -1.44 -8.09 -6.81
N TYR A 23 -1.26 -9.37 -6.58
CA TYR A 23 -0.91 -9.92 -5.28
C TYR A 23 0.12 -11.02 -5.51
N GLN A 24 1.32 -10.84 -4.99
CA GLN A 24 2.41 -11.80 -5.14
C GLN A 24 3.06 -12.10 -3.81
N VAL A 25 3.35 -13.38 -3.60
CA VAL A 25 4.08 -13.82 -2.42
C VAL A 25 5.39 -14.43 -2.87
N HIS A 26 6.48 -13.94 -2.31
CA HIS A 26 7.82 -14.47 -2.54
C HIS A 26 8.35 -14.99 -1.22
N ALA A 27 8.64 -16.28 -1.16
CA ALA A 27 9.23 -16.86 0.03
C ALA A 27 10.75 -16.66 -0.01
N VAL A 28 11.28 -16.02 1.02
CA VAL A 28 12.72 -15.90 1.20
C VAL A 28 13.12 -16.94 2.23
N THR A 29 13.90 -17.92 1.82
CA THR A 29 14.21 -19.08 2.65
C THR A 29 15.67 -19.13 3.08
N GLU A 30 16.35 -18.03 3.10
CA GLU A 30 17.74 -18.00 3.54
C GLU A 30 17.83 -17.80 5.05
N GLY A 31 18.54 -18.67 5.72
CA GLY A 31 18.76 -18.57 7.16
C GLY A 31 17.67 -19.24 7.98
N THR A 32 17.68 -18.93 9.28
CA THR A 32 16.76 -19.56 10.25
C THR A 32 15.40 -18.88 10.29
N ASP A 33 15.30 -17.65 9.80
CA ASP A 33 14.06 -16.89 9.82
C ASP A 33 13.50 -16.74 8.40
N ALA A 34 12.85 -17.80 7.93
CA ALA A 34 12.19 -17.75 6.62
C ALA A 34 11.04 -16.75 6.70
N GLN A 35 11.11 -15.72 5.87
CA GLN A 35 10.05 -14.72 5.78
C GLN A 35 9.41 -14.76 4.40
N ALA A 36 8.13 -14.47 4.35
CA ALA A 36 7.44 -14.26 3.09
C ALA A 36 7.43 -12.75 2.81
N THR A 37 7.82 -12.37 1.61
CA THR A 37 7.67 -11.00 1.13
C THR A 37 6.43 -10.94 0.26
N VAL A 38 5.53 -10.04 0.57
CA VAL A 38 4.28 -9.86 -0.17
C VAL A 38 4.32 -8.53 -0.88
N SER A 39 3.96 -8.54 -2.15
CA SER A 39 3.78 -7.34 -2.96
C SER A 39 2.32 -7.21 -3.35
N VAL A 40 1.74 -6.06 -3.11
CA VAL A 40 0.35 -5.74 -3.46
C VAL A 40 0.35 -4.52 -4.34
N LYS A 41 -0.32 -4.62 -5.48
CA LYS A 41 -0.52 -3.48 -6.38
C LYS A 41 -2.00 -3.16 -6.40
N ILE A 42 -2.32 -1.90 -6.17
CA ILE A 42 -3.69 -1.42 -6.21
C ILE A 42 -3.82 -0.30 -7.24
N GLU A 43 -5.04 -0.13 -7.71
CA GLU A 43 -5.34 0.88 -8.73
C GLU A 43 -6.58 1.67 -8.32
N GLU A 44 -6.52 2.98 -8.54
CA GLU A 44 -7.64 3.88 -8.32
C GLU A 44 -7.58 5.00 -9.35
N ASN A 45 -8.63 5.14 -10.14
CA ASN A 45 -8.73 6.22 -11.14
C ASN A 45 -7.51 6.32 -12.05
N GLY A 46 -7.00 5.19 -12.52
CA GLY A 46 -5.85 5.14 -13.39
C GLY A 46 -4.51 5.28 -12.69
N LYS A 47 -4.50 5.52 -11.40
CA LYS A 47 -3.27 5.60 -10.60
C LYS A 47 -3.00 4.27 -9.93
N THR A 48 -1.74 3.88 -9.87
CA THR A 48 -1.35 2.62 -9.24
C THR A 48 -0.29 2.87 -8.18
N THR A 49 -0.34 2.07 -7.12
CA THR A 49 0.71 2.05 -6.11
C THR A 49 1.03 0.61 -5.75
N VAL A 50 2.25 0.39 -5.28
CA VAL A 50 2.71 -0.92 -4.85
C VAL A 50 3.14 -0.82 -3.39
N GLY A 51 2.62 -1.72 -2.58
CA GLY A 51 3.04 -1.88 -1.19
C GLY A 51 3.73 -3.21 -1.02
N GLN A 52 4.76 -3.24 -0.20
CA GLN A 52 5.49 -4.46 0.11
C GLN A 52 5.66 -4.59 1.60
N ALA A 53 5.67 -5.81 2.07
CA ALA A 53 5.95 -6.12 3.47
C ALA A 53 6.48 -7.53 3.58
N ALA A 54 7.26 -7.78 4.62
CA ALA A 54 7.81 -9.10 4.90
C ALA A 54 7.49 -9.49 6.32
N ASP A 55 7.16 -10.74 6.52
CA ASP A 55 6.88 -11.30 7.84
C ASP A 55 6.97 -12.81 7.77
N THR A 56 7.24 -13.44 8.90
CA THR A 56 7.19 -14.91 8.99
C THR A 56 5.77 -15.42 8.78
N ASP A 57 4.77 -14.62 9.12
CA ASP A 57 3.36 -14.92 8.88
C ASP A 57 2.92 -14.23 7.59
N THR A 58 2.58 -15.04 6.58
CA THR A 58 2.14 -14.53 5.28
C THR A 58 0.88 -13.66 5.38
N LEU A 59 0.00 -13.96 6.33
CA LEU A 59 -1.22 -13.16 6.49
C LEU A 59 -0.89 -11.76 7.02
N VAL A 60 0.04 -11.68 7.97
CA VAL A 60 0.52 -10.40 8.49
C VAL A 60 1.22 -9.61 7.39
N ALA A 61 2.10 -10.27 6.64
CA ALA A 61 2.80 -9.64 5.52
C ALA A 61 1.81 -9.10 4.49
N SER A 62 0.76 -9.87 4.18
CA SER A 62 -0.27 -9.48 3.22
C SER A 62 -1.05 -8.25 3.69
N ALA A 63 -1.46 -8.24 4.96
CA ALA A 63 -2.17 -7.08 5.52
C ALA A 63 -1.30 -5.83 5.48
N ASN A 64 -0.05 -5.95 5.90
CA ASN A 64 0.88 -4.83 5.92
C ASN A 64 1.19 -4.32 4.51
N ALA A 65 1.36 -5.21 3.54
CA ALA A 65 1.59 -4.83 2.16
C ALA A 65 0.41 -4.04 1.59
N TYR A 66 -0.80 -4.49 1.88
CA TYR A 66 -2.00 -3.80 1.43
C TYR A 66 -2.11 -2.41 2.08
N ILE A 67 -1.92 -2.34 3.39
CA ILE A 67 -1.95 -1.06 4.10
C ILE A 67 -0.89 -0.11 3.56
N ASN A 68 0.32 -0.61 3.30
CA ASN A 68 1.39 0.19 2.71
C ASN A 68 1.00 0.74 1.33
N SER A 69 0.35 -0.07 0.50
CA SER A 69 -0.12 0.38 -0.81
C SER A 69 -1.21 1.45 -0.67
N LEU A 70 -2.12 1.29 0.29
CA LEU A 70 -3.16 2.28 0.55
C LEU A 70 -2.56 3.61 1.03
N ASN A 71 -1.59 3.55 1.93
CA ASN A 71 -0.91 4.75 2.42
C ASN A 71 -0.24 5.50 1.27
N LYS A 72 0.42 4.77 0.38
CA LYS A 72 1.02 5.36 -0.81
C LYS A 72 -0.04 5.99 -1.72
N MET A 73 -1.18 5.36 -1.86
CA MET A 73 -2.27 5.89 -2.68
C MET A 73 -2.81 7.19 -2.09
N ILE A 74 -2.96 7.26 -0.78
CA ILE A 74 -3.40 8.48 -0.10
C ILE A 74 -2.41 9.62 -0.36
N ILE A 75 -1.12 9.36 -0.23
CA ILE A 75 -0.08 10.34 -0.50
C ILE A 75 -0.15 10.79 -1.97
N LYS A 76 -0.33 9.84 -2.87
CA LYS A 76 -0.43 10.13 -4.30
C LYS A 76 -1.64 10.98 -4.64
N ARG A 77 -2.78 10.73 -3.98
CA ARG A 77 -3.97 11.57 -4.13
C ARG A 77 -3.67 13.02 -3.73
N ASN A 78 -2.97 13.18 -2.62
CA ASN A 78 -2.64 14.50 -2.13
C ASN A 78 -1.69 15.23 -3.07
N LYS A 79 -0.73 14.51 -3.66
CA LYS A 79 0.21 15.09 -4.62
C LYS A 79 -0.45 15.52 -5.92
N THR A 80 -1.54 14.86 -6.30
CA THR A 80 -2.28 15.22 -7.50
C THR A 80 -3.47 16.11 -7.19
N ALA A 81 -3.55 16.60 -5.95
CA ALA A 81 -4.55 17.55 -5.55
C ALA A 81 -4.32 18.90 -6.26
N PRO A 82 -5.29 19.79 -6.22
CA PRO A 82 -5.26 21.05 -6.94
C PRO A 82 -4.00 21.88 -6.68
N GLU A 83 -3.79 22.88 -7.51
CA GLU A 83 -2.64 23.79 -7.45
C GLU A 83 -2.31 24.31 -6.06
N GLU A 84 -3.30 24.46 -5.24
CA GLU A 84 -3.15 24.88 -3.86
C GLU A 84 -2.13 24.05 -3.09
N GLN A 85 -2.17 22.76 -3.29
CA GLN A 85 -1.23 21.85 -2.63
C GLN A 85 0.19 22.03 -3.14
N GLN A 86 0.34 22.22 -4.43
CA GLN A 86 1.65 22.46 -5.02
C GLN A 86 2.25 23.76 -4.50
N ASN A 87 1.43 24.79 -4.39
CA ASN A 87 1.86 26.07 -3.86
C ASN A 87 2.30 25.96 -2.41
N TYR A 88 1.57 25.19 -1.63
CA TYR A 88 1.92 24.94 -0.24
C TYR A 88 3.29 24.26 -0.11
N GLU A 89 3.53 23.25 -0.90
CA GLU A 89 4.81 22.55 -0.88
C GLU A 89 5.96 23.45 -1.31
N THR A 90 5.74 24.26 -2.32
CA THR A 90 6.72 25.23 -2.79
C THR A 90 7.06 26.24 -1.70
N GLN A 91 6.06 26.77 -1.03
CA GLN A 91 6.25 27.72 0.06
C GLN A 91 7.00 27.09 1.23
N LYS A 92 6.66 25.85 1.55
CA LYS A 92 7.32 25.11 2.62
C LYS A 92 8.80 24.95 2.33
N MET A 93 9.14 24.63 1.10
CA MET A 93 10.53 24.47 0.70
C MET A 93 11.27 25.79 0.76
N LYS A 94 10.65 26.86 0.37
CA LYS A 94 11.24 28.20 0.43
C LYS A 94 11.41 28.71 1.85
N GLY A 95 10.57 28.25 2.76
CA GLY A 95 10.63 28.66 4.14
C GLY A 95 11.69 27.95 4.98
N ILE A 96 12.41 27.04 4.39
CA ILE A 96 13.43 26.27 5.09
C ILE A 96 14.76 27.06 5.20
#